data_9cbd040f2d232eb5240e730b302437c7
#
_entry.id   9cbd040f2d232eb5240e730b302437c7
#
_cell.length_a   1.000
_cell.length_b   1.000
_cell.length_c   1.000
_cell.angle_alpha   90.00
_cell.angle_beta   90.00
_cell.angle_gamma   90.00
#
_symmetry.space_group_name_H-M   'P 1'
#
loop_
_entity.id
_entity.type
_entity.pdbx_description
1 polymer ?
#
loop_
_entity_poly.entity_id
_entity_poly.type
_entity_poly.pdbx_seq_one_letter_code
_entity_poly.pdbx_strand_id
1 'polypeptide(L)'
;TWSICLIAILAALILRNRRKFLVLVIAVLLGATIMSIRVAALESSAIAEFRGQSTSIELQVTTDPAKMAPRVFGDFMAATSYSFLGQATLLDNRYKLRIPIRVIASTVSVKGLLPGQKIRVEGEVLKSKEGRVAALVIVGDDVEIITQPSRWAKGLAKIRLGLRDATGTGDAGALI
;
A
#
# COMPACT_ATOMS: atom_id res chain seq x y z
N THR A 1 44.78 9.42 -13.50
CA THR A 1 45.25 10.52 -12.59
C THR A 1 44.08 11.35 -12.02
N TRP A 2 42.98 11.53 -12.73
CA TRP A 2 41.80 12.29 -12.26
C TRP A 2 41.07 11.62 -11.09
N SER A 3 41.03 10.28 -11.05
CA SER A 3 40.41 9.54 -9.97
C SER A 3 41.10 9.73 -8.62
N ILE A 4 42.42 9.86 -8.63
CA ILE A 4 43.23 10.07 -7.42
C ILE A 4 43.00 11.49 -6.87
N CYS A 5 42.87 12.49 -7.74
CA CYS A 5 42.53 13.85 -7.33
C CYS A 5 41.13 13.95 -6.73
N LEU A 6 40.14 13.24 -7.31
CA LEU A 6 38.77 13.18 -6.80
C LEU A 6 38.72 12.52 -5.42
N ILE A 7 39.43 11.40 -5.23
CA ILE A 7 39.53 10.71 -3.94
C ILE A 7 40.23 11.58 -2.90
N ALA A 8 41.31 12.29 -3.29
CA ALA A 8 42.04 13.20 -2.40
C ALA A 8 41.19 14.41 -1.98
N ILE A 9 40.40 14.99 -2.91
CA ILE A 9 39.46 16.07 -2.61
C ILE A 9 38.34 15.60 -1.69
N LEU A 10 37.78 14.41 -1.95
CA LEU A 10 36.76 13.80 -1.12
C LEU A 10 37.27 13.49 0.30
N ALA A 11 38.51 12.95 0.38
CA ALA A 11 39.19 12.70 1.66
C ALA A 11 39.49 13.99 2.43
N ALA A 12 39.93 15.04 1.74
CA ALA A 12 40.19 16.35 2.34
C ALA A 12 38.89 17.01 2.86
N LEU A 13 37.79 16.93 2.10
CA LEU A 13 36.48 17.39 2.52
C LEU A 13 35.96 16.63 3.75
N ILE A 14 36.18 15.32 3.80
CA ILE A 14 35.82 14.45 4.94
C ILE A 14 36.61 14.81 6.18
N LEU A 15 37.96 15.03 6.04
CA LEU A 15 38.82 15.38 7.16
C LEU A 15 38.55 16.79 7.71
N ARG A 16 38.25 17.77 6.85
CA ARG A 16 37.97 19.15 7.24
C ARG A 16 36.66 19.30 8.02
N ASN A 17 35.69 18.35 7.85
CA ASN A 17 34.34 18.47 8.43
C ASN A 17 33.92 17.21 9.18
N ARG A 18 34.84 16.58 9.92
CA ARG A 18 34.60 15.30 10.65
C ARG A 18 33.30 15.25 11.41
N ARG A 19 32.91 16.35 12.09
CA ARG A 19 31.66 16.39 12.85
C ARG A 19 30.40 16.29 11.96
N LYS A 20 30.36 17.00 10.84
CA LYS A 20 29.24 16.97 9.91
C LYS A 20 29.12 15.60 9.20
N PHE A 21 30.28 15.01 8.86
CA PHE A 21 30.32 13.67 8.29
C PHE A 21 29.83 12.59 9.28
N LEU A 22 30.27 12.68 10.54
CA LEU A 22 29.76 11.80 11.60
C LEU A 22 28.25 11.89 11.77
N VAL A 23 27.72 13.11 11.80
CA VAL A 23 26.25 13.33 11.89
C VAL A 23 25.52 12.71 10.69
N LEU A 24 26.06 12.87 9.47
CA LEU A 24 25.48 12.28 8.27
C LEU A 24 25.49 10.76 8.32
N VAL A 25 26.62 10.14 8.72
CA VAL A 25 26.73 8.68 8.86
C VAL A 25 25.77 8.16 9.91
N ILE A 26 25.65 8.81 11.06
CA ILE A 26 24.69 8.44 12.11
C ILE A 26 23.27 8.56 11.60
N ALA A 27 22.93 9.61 10.88
CA ALA A 27 21.60 9.80 10.31
C ALA A 27 21.23 8.70 9.30
N VAL A 28 22.18 8.32 8.42
CA VAL A 28 21.98 7.22 7.46
C VAL A 28 21.81 5.88 8.18
N LEU A 29 22.66 5.61 9.18
CA LEU A 29 22.56 4.36 9.97
C LEU A 29 21.24 4.28 10.72
N LEU A 30 20.80 5.36 11.36
CA LEU A 30 19.50 5.42 12.02
C LEU A 30 18.36 5.20 11.04
N GLY A 31 18.38 5.85 9.88
CA GLY A 31 17.38 5.67 8.83
C GLY A 31 17.32 4.22 8.33
N ALA A 32 18.48 3.61 8.07
CA ALA A 32 18.57 2.21 7.65
C ALA A 32 18.07 1.26 8.72
N THR A 33 18.40 1.50 9.98
CA THR A 33 17.94 0.68 11.11
C THR A 33 16.43 0.76 11.28
N ILE A 34 15.84 1.96 11.25
CA ILE A 34 14.39 2.15 11.33
C ILE A 34 13.69 1.42 10.18
N MET A 35 14.23 1.54 8.96
CA MET A 35 13.65 0.87 7.79
C MET A 35 13.74 -0.66 7.90
N SER A 36 14.86 -1.19 8.40
CA SER A 36 15.05 -2.63 8.62
C SER A 36 14.10 -3.17 9.66
N ILE A 37 13.91 -2.47 10.78
CA ILE A 37 12.95 -2.85 11.81
C ILE A 37 11.52 -2.86 11.25
N ARG A 38 11.17 -1.85 10.46
CA ARG A 38 9.84 -1.78 9.83
C ARG A 38 9.58 -2.95 8.87
N VAL A 39 10.55 -3.28 8.02
CA VAL A 39 10.44 -4.41 7.09
C VAL A 39 10.33 -5.72 7.86
N ALA A 40 11.18 -5.93 8.88
CA ALA A 40 11.13 -7.13 9.72
C ALA A 40 9.78 -7.27 10.43
N ALA A 41 9.23 -6.19 10.97
CA ALA A 41 7.91 -6.18 11.61
C ALA A 41 6.76 -6.52 10.64
N LEU A 42 6.86 -6.10 9.37
CA LEU A 42 5.88 -6.47 8.36
C LEU A 42 5.99 -7.94 7.93
N GLU A 43 7.21 -8.47 7.85
CA GLU A 43 7.45 -9.86 7.44
C GLU A 43 7.16 -10.87 8.55
N SER A 44 7.35 -10.51 9.82
CA SER A 44 7.04 -11.33 10.99
C SER A 44 5.59 -11.22 11.47
N SER A 45 4.74 -10.52 10.73
CA SER A 45 3.34 -10.37 11.10
C SER A 45 2.57 -11.70 10.95
N ALA A 46 1.54 -11.91 11.78
CA ALA A 46 0.72 -13.12 11.76
C ALA A 46 0.12 -13.44 10.36
N ILE A 47 -0.06 -12.42 9.51
CA ILE A 47 -0.55 -12.63 8.14
C ILE A 47 0.44 -13.43 7.27
N ALA A 48 1.71 -13.49 7.65
CA ALA A 48 2.71 -14.24 6.90
C ALA A 48 2.47 -15.77 6.95
N GLU A 49 1.84 -16.27 8.00
CA GLU A 49 1.48 -17.69 8.17
C GLU A 49 0.34 -18.11 7.24
N PHE A 50 -0.50 -17.16 6.83
CA PHE A 50 -1.64 -17.41 5.94
C PHE A 50 -1.33 -17.21 4.46
N ARG A 51 -0.06 -17.06 4.08
CA ARG A 51 0.33 -16.91 2.68
C ARG A 51 -0.03 -18.15 1.86
N GLY A 52 -0.69 -17.92 0.72
CA GLY A 52 -1.18 -18.96 -0.16
C GLY A 52 -2.48 -19.60 0.33
N GLN A 53 -3.10 -19.07 1.37
CA GLN A 53 -4.38 -19.56 1.90
C GLN A 53 -5.46 -18.51 1.69
N SER A 54 -6.70 -18.97 1.46
CA SER A 54 -7.87 -18.12 1.50
C SER A 54 -8.35 -17.98 2.94
N THR A 55 -8.54 -16.75 3.39
CA THR A 55 -8.96 -16.48 4.77
C THR A 55 -9.84 -15.24 4.83
N SER A 56 -10.64 -15.16 5.91
CA SER A 56 -11.47 -14.00 6.20
C SER A 56 -10.66 -12.91 6.89
N ILE A 57 -10.72 -11.69 6.34
CA ILE A 57 -9.97 -10.55 6.83
C ILE A 57 -10.91 -9.37 7.05
N GLU A 58 -10.97 -8.88 8.29
CA GLU A 58 -11.59 -7.58 8.54
C GLU A 58 -10.54 -6.48 8.39
N LEU A 59 -10.88 -5.48 7.63
CA LEU A 59 -9.99 -4.37 7.38
C LEU A 59 -10.72 -3.03 7.37
N GLN A 60 -10.00 -1.99 7.70
CA GLN A 60 -10.45 -0.61 7.53
C GLN A 60 -9.86 -0.04 6.25
N VAL A 61 -10.70 0.40 5.34
CA VAL A 61 -10.31 1.04 4.08
C VAL A 61 -9.54 2.32 4.37
N THR A 62 -8.37 2.49 3.78
CA THR A 62 -7.52 3.66 3.98
C THR A 62 -7.50 4.58 2.77
N THR A 63 -7.55 4.00 1.55
CA THR A 63 -7.55 4.78 0.31
C THR A 63 -8.79 4.46 -0.52
N ASP A 64 -9.19 5.39 -1.38
CA ASP A 64 -10.25 5.14 -2.35
C ASP A 64 -9.83 4.02 -3.31
N PRO A 65 -10.76 3.11 -3.71
CA PRO A 65 -10.49 2.11 -4.72
C PRO A 65 -10.14 2.75 -6.07
N ALA A 66 -8.98 2.39 -6.60
CA ALA A 66 -8.52 2.83 -7.90
C ALA A 66 -8.69 1.70 -8.91
N LYS A 67 -9.25 2.02 -10.09
CA LYS A 67 -9.35 1.09 -11.20
C LYS A 67 -7.94 0.75 -11.68
N MET A 68 -7.64 -0.52 -11.79
CA MET A 68 -6.38 -0.99 -12.39
C MET A 68 -6.52 -1.04 -13.91
N ALA A 69 -5.44 -0.73 -14.60
CA ALA A 69 -5.39 -0.93 -16.04
C ALA A 69 -5.62 -2.42 -16.35
N PRO A 70 -6.46 -2.75 -17.35
CA PRO A 70 -6.67 -4.12 -17.76
C PRO A 70 -5.34 -4.73 -18.21
N ARG A 71 -5.02 -5.92 -17.72
CA ARG A 71 -3.86 -6.67 -18.20
C ARG A 71 -4.31 -7.52 -19.37
N VAL A 72 -3.62 -7.38 -20.48
CA VAL A 72 -3.82 -8.20 -21.66
C VAL A 72 -2.86 -9.39 -21.56
N PHE A 73 -3.39 -10.60 -21.56
CA PHE A 73 -2.63 -11.83 -21.67
C PHE A 73 -2.99 -12.51 -22.99
N GLY A 74 -2.17 -12.32 -24.02
CA GLY A 74 -2.50 -12.79 -25.35
C GLY A 74 -3.82 -12.17 -25.84
N ASP A 75 -4.78 -13.01 -26.23
CA ASP A 75 -6.11 -12.58 -26.69
C ASP A 75 -7.13 -12.37 -25.56
N PHE A 76 -6.75 -12.60 -24.30
CA PHE A 76 -7.63 -12.42 -23.15
C PHE A 76 -7.44 -11.07 -22.48
N MET A 77 -8.50 -10.28 -22.40
CA MET A 77 -8.57 -9.14 -21.50
C MET A 77 -8.95 -9.60 -20.09
N ALA A 78 -8.09 -9.36 -19.12
CA ALA A 78 -8.44 -9.60 -17.74
C ALA A 78 -9.60 -8.68 -17.31
N ALA A 79 -10.50 -9.20 -16.48
CA ALA A 79 -11.59 -8.42 -15.92
C ALA A 79 -11.06 -7.15 -15.22
N THR A 80 -11.86 -6.08 -15.26
CA THR A 80 -11.53 -4.84 -14.56
C THR A 80 -11.39 -5.11 -13.09
N SER A 81 -10.23 -4.81 -12.52
CA SER A 81 -9.96 -4.95 -11.09
C SER A 81 -9.74 -3.60 -10.44
N TYR A 82 -10.03 -3.54 -9.15
CA TYR A 82 -9.83 -2.36 -8.31
C TYR A 82 -8.78 -2.67 -7.26
N SER A 83 -7.91 -1.71 -6.99
CA SER A 83 -6.90 -1.82 -5.94
C SER A 83 -7.07 -0.71 -4.92
N PHE A 84 -7.00 -1.06 -3.65
CA PHE A 84 -7.00 -0.09 -2.55
C PHE A 84 -6.12 -0.56 -1.40
N LEU A 85 -5.76 0.37 -0.54
CA LEU A 85 -5.04 0.08 0.69
C LEU A 85 -6.03 0.02 1.85
N GLY A 86 -5.81 -0.95 2.72
CA GLY A 86 -6.55 -1.09 3.95
C GLY A 86 -5.62 -1.43 5.12
N GLN A 87 -6.11 -1.20 6.31
CA GLN A 87 -5.47 -1.64 7.53
C GLN A 87 -6.23 -2.86 8.05
N ALA A 88 -5.62 -4.05 7.96
CA ALA A 88 -6.20 -5.25 8.52
C ALA A 88 -6.30 -5.12 10.04
N THR A 89 -7.46 -5.46 10.59
CA THR A 89 -7.76 -5.34 12.03
C THR A 89 -8.02 -6.69 12.68
N LEU A 90 -8.54 -7.64 11.92
CA LEU A 90 -8.83 -9.00 12.39
C LEU A 90 -8.56 -9.98 11.25
N LEU A 91 -7.90 -11.07 11.55
CA LEU A 91 -7.60 -12.16 10.63
C LEU A 91 -8.19 -13.45 11.16
N ASP A 92 -8.91 -14.19 10.30
CA ASP A 92 -9.56 -15.46 10.64
C ASP A 92 -10.43 -15.41 11.92
N ASN A 93 -11.07 -14.26 12.18
CA ASN A 93 -11.86 -14.01 13.40
C ASN A 93 -11.11 -14.25 14.74
N ARG A 94 -9.79 -14.46 14.71
CA ARG A 94 -9.00 -14.83 15.89
C ARG A 94 -7.87 -13.84 16.18
N TYR A 95 -7.11 -13.46 15.15
CA TYR A 95 -5.89 -12.70 15.32
C TYR A 95 -6.17 -11.20 15.13
N LYS A 96 -6.14 -10.46 16.25
CA LYS A 96 -6.16 -9.00 16.20
C LYS A 96 -4.80 -8.50 15.72
N LEU A 97 -4.81 -7.69 14.67
CA LEU A 97 -3.58 -7.15 14.08
C LEU A 97 -3.84 -5.73 13.58
N ARG A 98 -2.79 -5.00 13.31
CA ARG A 98 -2.88 -3.65 12.78
C ARG A 98 -1.78 -3.44 11.75
N ILE A 99 -1.98 -4.00 10.58
CA ILE A 99 -0.99 -4.02 9.51
C ILE A 99 -1.57 -3.50 8.20
N PRO A 100 -0.77 -2.75 7.43
CA PRO A 100 -1.19 -2.28 6.12
C PRO A 100 -1.19 -3.46 5.12
N ILE A 101 -2.29 -3.60 4.39
CA ILE A 101 -2.44 -4.56 3.31
C ILE A 101 -2.93 -3.88 2.05
N ARG A 102 -2.60 -4.45 0.90
CA ARG A 102 -3.17 -4.07 -0.38
C ARG A 102 -4.23 -5.10 -0.77
N VAL A 103 -5.40 -4.62 -1.14
CA VAL A 103 -6.50 -5.46 -1.62
C VAL A 103 -6.67 -5.24 -3.11
N ILE A 104 -6.80 -6.32 -3.86
CA ILE A 104 -7.20 -6.33 -5.26
C ILE A 104 -8.51 -7.10 -5.34
N ALA A 105 -9.54 -6.46 -5.85
CA ALA A 105 -10.86 -7.07 -6.02
C ALA A 105 -11.33 -6.92 -7.46
N SER A 106 -11.91 -7.98 -7.99
CA SER A 106 -12.44 -8.01 -9.37
C SER A 106 -13.88 -7.51 -9.45
N THR A 107 -14.52 -7.28 -8.29
CA THR A 107 -15.94 -6.96 -8.22
C THR A 107 -16.21 -5.45 -8.25
N VAL A 108 -17.35 -5.09 -8.84
CA VAL A 108 -17.85 -3.72 -8.87
C VAL A 108 -18.26 -3.24 -7.47
N SER A 109 -18.55 -4.17 -6.55
CA SER A 109 -18.99 -3.89 -5.17
C SER A 109 -17.99 -3.01 -4.40
N VAL A 110 -16.71 -3.05 -4.77
CA VAL A 110 -15.66 -2.24 -4.12
C VAL A 110 -15.56 -0.81 -4.64
N LYS A 111 -16.15 -0.51 -5.81
CA LYS A 111 -16.06 0.83 -6.43
C LYS A 111 -16.61 1.95 -5.55
N GLY A 112 -17.60 1.64 -4.71
CA GLY A 112 -18.26 2.60 -3.81
C GLY A 112 -17.67 2.67 -2.40
N LEU A 113 -16.59 1.94 -2.11
CA LEU A 113 -15.99 1.95 -0.79
C LEU A 113 -15.31 3.30 -0.51
N LEU A 114 -15.50 3.78 0.71
CA LEU A 114 -14.92 5.03 1.17
C LEU A 114 -13.89 4.79 2.27
N PRO A 115 -12.83 5.61 2.35
CA PRO A 115 -11.89 5.56 3.45
C PRO A 115 -12.60 5.68 4.82
N GLY A 116 -12.16 4.87 5.77
CA GLY A 116 -12.74 4.78 7.10
C GLY A 116 -13.82 3.71 7.26
N GLN A 117 -14.35 3.12 6.18
CA GLN A 117 -15.26 1.98 6.27
C GLN A 117 -14.53 0.74 6.78
N LYS A 118 -15.23 -0.07 7.56
CA LYS A 118 -14.78 -1.42 7.91
C LYS A 118 -15.51 -2.42 7.04
N ILE A 119 -14.75 -3.28 6.41
CA ILE A 119 -15.26 -4.34 5.55
C ILE A 119 -14.65 -5.67 5.98
N ARG A 120 -15.37 -6.74 5.72
CA ARG A 120 -14.88 -8.10 5.77
C ARG A 120 -14.76 -8.61 4.35
N VAL A 121 -13.64 -9.20 4.04
CA VAL A 121 -13.35 -9.79 2.73
C VAL A 121 -12.84 -11.20 2.92
N GLU A 122 -13.19 -12.07 2.01
CA GLU A 122 -12.62 -13.40 1.91
C GLU A 122 -11.72 -13.45 0.69
N GLY A 123 -10.45 -13.83 0.88
CA GLY A 123 -9.51 -13.80 -0.22
C GLY A 123 -8.19 -14.48 0.08
N GLU A 124 -7.44 -14.72 -0.99
CA GLU A 124 -6.12 -15.33 -0.93
C GLU A 124 -5.07 -14.30 -0.50
N VAL A 125 -4.28 -14.67 0.50
CA VAL A 125 -3.19 -13.86 1.02
C VAL A 125 -1.92 -14.17 0.27
N LEU A 126 -1.34 -13.18 -0.41
CA LEU A 126 -0.09 -13.30 -1.15
C LEU A 126 1.00 -12.42 -0.55
N LYS A 127 2.25 -12.78 -0.81
CA LYS A 127 3.40 -11.94 -0.45
C LYS A 127 3.37 -10.66 -1.27
N SER A 128 3.42 -9.51 -0.61
CA SER A 128 3.58 -8.23 -1.29
C SER A 128 5.04 -8.03 -1.73
N LYS A 129 5.21 -7.48 -2.94
CA LYS A 129 6.50 -6.97 -3.42
C LYS A 129 6.77 -5.54 -2.95
N GLU A 130 5.79 -4.90 -2.37
CA GLU A 130 5.88 -3.52 -1.91
C GLU A 130 6.32 -3.47 -0.45
N GLY A 131 7.42 -2.80 -0.15
CA GLY A 131 7.93 -2.64 1.22
C GLY A 131 7.05 -1.79 2.16
N ARG A 132 5.90 -1.32 1.68
CA ARG A 132 4.95 -0.51 2.47
C ARG A 132 3.77 -1.30 3.02
N VAL A 133 3.51 -2.49 2.49
CA VAL A 133 2.39 -3.35 2.87
C VAL A 133 2.88 -4.75 3.20
N ALA A 134 2.27 -5.36 4.20
CA ALA A 134 2.66 -6.68 4.69
C ALA A 134 2.21 -7.80 3.75
N ALA A 135 1.05 -7.63 3.11
CA ALA A 135 0.48 -8.62 2.22
C ALA A 135 -0.34 -7.98 1.09
N LEU A 136 -0.50 -8.75 0.03
CA LEU A 136 -1.44 -8.53 -1.04
C LEU A 136 -2.59 -9.54 -0.84
N VAL A 137 -3.82 -9.07 -0.88
CA VAL A 137 -5.01 -9.92 -0.75
C VAL A 137 -5.80 -9.83 -2.04
N ILE A 138 -6.02 -10.98 -2.68
CA ILE A 138 -6.87 -11.09 -3.85
C ILE A 138 -8.24 -11.53 -3.39
N VAL A 139 -9.23 -10.68 -3.58
CA VAL A 139 -10.60 -10.88 -3.14
C VAL A 139 -11.46 -11.24 -4.36
N GLY A 140 -12.30 -12.25 -4.20
CA GLY A 140 -13.37 -12.58 -5.15
C GLY A 140 -14.54 -11.60 -5.05
N ASP A 141 -15.76 -12.13 -5.16
CA ASP A 141 -16.96 -11.32 -5.22
C ASP A 141 -17.55 -10.97 -3.83
N ASP A 142 -17.09 -11.63 -2.77
CA ASP A 142 -17.66 -11.49 -1.42
C ASP A 142 -16.99 -10.37 -0.64
N VAL A 143 -17.65 -9.22 -0.60
CA VAL A 143 -17.25 -8.06 0.22
C VAL A 143 -18.44 -7.67 1.11
N GLU A 144 -18.30 -7.91 2.40
CA GLU A 144 -19.29 -7.53 3.40
C GLU A 144 -18.92 -6.20 4.06
N ILE A 145 -19.83 -5.23 4.04
CA ILE A 145 -19.61 -3.95 4.71
C ILE A 145 -20.09 -4.05 6.16
N ILE A 146 -19.17 -4.06 7.11
CA ILE A 146 -19.45 -4.13 8.54
C ILE A 146 -19.89 -2.78 9.09
N THR A 147 -19.21 -1.70 8.69
CA THR A 147 -19.48 -0.36 9.23
C THR A 147 -19.53 0.67 8.13
N GLN A 148 -20.58 1.47 8.14
CA GLN A 148 -20.76 2.60 7.23
C GLN A 148 -19.75 3.71 7.54
N PRO A 149 -19.33 4.51 6.53
CA PRO A 149 -18.42 5.62 6.73
C PRO A 149 -19.06 6.70 7.59
N SER A 150 -18.24 7.40 8.37
CA SER A 150 -18.70 8.54 9.16
C SER A 150 -19.27 9.66 8.26
N ARG A 151 -20.12 10.52 8.81
CA ARG A 151 -20.67 11.68 8.07
C ARG A 151 -19.57 12.57 7.49
N TRP A 152 -18.47 12.73 8.22
CA TRP A 152 -17.29 13.47 7.77
C TRP A 152 -16.59 12.80 6.58
N ALA A 153 -16.44 11.48 6.60
CA ALA A 153 -15.85 10.73 5.48
C ALA A 153 -16.70 10.86 4.21
N LYS A 154 -18.03 10.85 4.34
CA LYS A 154 -18.97 11.09 3.23
C LYS A 154 -18.82 12.52 2.66
N GLY A 155 -18.66 13.53 3.53
CA GLY A 155 -18.42 14.92 3.11
C GLY A 155 -17.12 15.09 2.35
N LEU A 156 -16.03 14.54 2.88
CA LEU A 156 -14.72 14.56 2.22
C LEU A 156 -14.71 13.81 0.87
N ALA A 157 -15.45 12.71 0.76
CA ALA A 157 -15.59 11.98 -0.49
C ALA A 157 -16.27 12.82 -1.58
N LYS A 158 -17.33 13.58 -1.22
CA LYS A 158 -18.00 14.51 -2.16
C LYS A 158 -17.04 15.58 -2.68
N ILE A 159 -16.23 16.17 -1.79
CA ILE A 159 -15.23 17.20 -2.16
C ILE A 159 -14.19 16.60 -3.11
N ARG A 160 -13.68 15.38 -2.82
CA ARG A 160 -12.73 14.71 -3.72
C ARG A 160 -13.31 14.39 -5.09
N LEU A 161 -14.55 13.91 -5.15
CA LEU A 161 -15.22 13.66 -6.42
C LEU A 161 -15.36 14.96 -7.22
N GLY A 162 -15.83 16.04 -6.59
CA GLY A 162 -15.92 17.35 -7.25
C GLY A 162 -14.58 17.87 -7.76
N LEU A 163 -13.49 17.65 -7.02
CA LEU A 163 -12.15 18.02 -7.47
C LEU A 163 -11.67 17.16 -8.65
N ARG A 164 -11.96 15.85 -8.65
CA ARG A 164 -11.62 14.97 -9.78
C ARG A 164 -12.37 15.39 -11.05
N ASP A 165 -13.64 15.69 -10.94
CA ASP A 165 -14.46 16.15 -12.06
C ASP A 165 -13.95 17.51 -12.60
N ALA A 166 -13.56 18.41 -11.70
CA ALA A 166 -13.01 19.73 -12.07
C ALA A 166 -11.61 19.65 -12.72
N THR A 167 -10.80 18.66 -12.36
CA THR A 167 -9.44 18.47 -12.92
C THR A 167 -9.42 17.61 -14.19
N GLY A 168 -10.56 17.14 -14.67
CA GLY A 168 -10.67 16.34 -15.90
C GLY A 168 -9.94 14.99 -15.85
N THR A 169 -9.48 14.56 -14.69
CA THR A 169 -8.77 13.26 -14.48
C THR A 169 -9.73 12.07 -14.34
N GLY A 170 -11.03 12.33 -14.44
CA GLY A 170 -12.04 11.29 -14.47
C GLY A 170 -12.23 10.82 -15.92
N ASP A 171 -11.59 9.76 -16.34
CA ASP A 171 -11.79 9.06 -17.62
C ASP A 171 -10.90 9.45 -18.82
N ALA A 172 -9.93 10.33 -18.69
CA ALA A 172 -9.00 10.65 -19.81
C ALA A 172 -8.02 9.49 -20.15
N GLY A 173 -8.18 8.31 -19.56
CA GLY A 173 -7.39 7.11 -19.85
C GLY A 173 -8.00 6.14 -20.87
N ALA A 174 -9.12 6.50 -21.51
CA ALA A 174 -9.84 5.59 -22.40
C ALA A 174 -9.71 5.94 -23.91
N LEU A 175 -8.85 6.91 -24.26
CA LEU A 175 -8.64 7.31 -25.65
C LEU A 175 -7.14 7.45 -25.93
N ILE A 176 -6.42 6.35 -25.97
CA ILE A 176 -5.26 6.11 -26.87
C ILE A 176 -5.09 4.60 -27.02
#